data_0eb24bb23d80d08378330765dca555f7
#
_entry.id   0eb24bb23d80d08378330765dca555f7
#
_cell.length_a   1.000
_cell.length_b   1.000
_cell.length_c   1.000
_cell.angle_alpha   90.00
_cell.angle_beta   90.00
_cell.angle_gamma   90.00
#
_symmetry.space_group_name_H-M   'P 1'
#
loop_
_entity.id
_entity.type
_entity.pdbx_description
1 polymer ?
#
loop_
_entity_poly.entity_id
_entity_poly.type
_entity_poly.pdbx_seq_one_letter_code
_entity_poly.pdbx_strand_id
1 'polypeptide(L)'
;NTALSNEEAIPRDEQGSLWHIRYPLAKGDGAISIATTRPETMLGDTAVAVHPEDGRHAHLIGERVKLPLTDRTIPIIADTELVDPEFGTGAVKVTPAHDFNDFIIGNKHNLPQIVIMDEDGMMNDAAEVGRADGSTGLLATMQLNLATQRGQFLGQNFLLVDDFLVRVL
;
A
#
# COMPACT_ATOMS: atom_id res chain seq x y z
N ASN A 1 -17.86 -20.96 -8.19
CA ASN A 1 -17.71 -19.61 -8.75
C ASN A 1 -19.03 -19.15 -9.35
N THR A 2 -19.82 -18.41 -8.60
CA THR A 2 -21.03 -17.72 -9.08
C THR A 2 -20.67 -16.23 -9.19
N ALA A 3 -20.89 -15.64 -10.37
CA ALA A 3 -20.79 -14.20 -10.53
C ALA A 3 -21.98 -13.57 -9.78
N LEU A 4 -21.68 -12.65 -8.85
CA LEU A 4 -22.69 -11.83 -8.20
C LEU A 4 -23.24 -10.81 -9.19
N SER A 5 -24.57 -10.64 -9.24
CA SER A 5 -25.20 -9.56 -9.99
C SER A 5 -25.13 -8.25 -9.19
N ASN A 6 -25.24 -7.10 -9.88
CA ASN A 6 -25.31 -5.79 -9.21
C ASN A 6 -26.51 -5.67 -8.26
N GLU A 7 -27.54 -6.50 -8.42
CA GLU A 7 -28.72 -6.56 -7.54
C GLU A 7 -28.43 -7.32 -6.24
N GLU A 8 -27.41 -8.20 -6.23
CA GLU A 8 -26.99 -8.95 -5.06
C GLU A 8 -25.92 -8.20 -4.23
N ALA A 9 -25.24 -7.23 -4.85
CA ALA A 9 -24.26 -6.37 -4.19
C ALA A 9 -24.91 -5.08 -3.70
N ILE A 10 -25.55 -5.13 -2.52
CA ILE A 10 -26.15 -3.94 -1.90
C ILE A 10 -25.05 -3.13 -1.23
N PRO A 11 -24.78 -1.87 -1.67
CA PRO A 11 -23.85 -1.00 -0.99
C PRO A 11 -24.29 -0.75 0.46
N ARG A 12 -23.37 -0.91 1.40
CA ARG A 12 -23.57 -0.56 2.80
C ARG A 12 -22.49 0.42 3.22
N ASP A 13 -22.88 1.46 3.93
CA ASP A 13 -21.94 2.34 4.58
C ASP A 13 -21.35 1.61 5.80
N GLU A 14 -20.05 1.37 5.76
CA GLU A 14 -19.30 0.79 6.87
C GLU A 14 -18.28 1.82 7.36
N GLN A 15 -18.11 1.86 8.68
CA GLN A 15 -17.08 2.70 9.28
C GLN A 15 -15.72 2.08 9.04
N GLY A 16 -14.98 2.65 8.08
CA GLY A 16 -13.63 2.22 7.73
C GLY A 16 -12.56 3.09 8.38
N SER A 17 -11.30 2.63 8.32
CA SER A 17 -10.14 3.39 8.74
C SER A 17 -9.31 3.80 7.53
N LEU A 18 -8.77 5.02 7.56
CA LEU A 18 -7.79 5.49 6.59
C LEU A 18 -6.40 5.41 7.22
N TRP A 19 -5.54 4.59 6.63
CA TRP A 19 -4.20 4.31 7.13
C TRP A 19 -3.19 5.20 6.42
N HIS A 20 -2.37 5.91 7.19
CA HIS A 20 -1.25 6.69 6.65
C HIS A 20 0.04 5.91 6.83
N ILE A 21 0.65 5.51 5.71
CA ILE A 21 1.89 4.73 5.69
C ILE A 21 3.01 5.59 5.13
N ARG A 22 4.14 5.63 5.81
CA ARG A 22 5.31 6.38 5.38
C ARG A 22 6.28 5.48 4.62
N TYR A 23 6.58 5.85 3.37
CA TYR A 23 7.55 5.17 2.50
C TYR A 23 8.84 6.01 2.47
N PRO A 24 9.92 5.56 3.13
CA PRO A 24 11.19 6.27 3.11
C PRO A 24 11.79 6.31 1.70
N LEU A 25 12.44 7.39 1.33
CA LEU A 25 13.21 7.43 0.10
C LEU A 25 14.34 6.40 0.15
N ALA A 26 14.63 5.77 -0.99
CA ALA A 26 15.72 4.80 -1.08
C ALA A 26 17.09 5.47 -0.97
N LYS A 27 17.17 6.75 -1.32
CA LYS A 27 18.39 7.57 -1.21
C LYS A 27 18.06 8.89 -0.51
N GLY A 28 18.97 9.32 0.37
CA GLY A 28 18.81 10.57 1.14
C GLY A 28 17.81 10.44 2.29
N ASP A 29 17.57 11.56 2.94
CA ASP A 29 16.65 11.68 4.06
C ASP A 29 15.31 12.19 3.54
N GLY A 30 14.25 11.48 3.82
CA GLY A 30 12.91 11.87 3.42
C GLY A 30 11.98 10.68 3.29
N ALA A 31 10.71 10.98 3.07
CA ALA A 31 9.70 9.96 2.84
C ALA A 31 8.49 10.56 2.15
N ILE A 32 7.73 9.72 1.47
CA ILE A 32 6.41 10.04 0.96
C ILE A 32 5.35 9.32 1.80
N SER A 33 4.27 10.01 2.13
CA SER A 33 3.16 9.43 2.91
C SER A 33 2.02 9.05 1.98
N ILE A 34 1.54 7.82 2.12
CA ILE A 34 0.41 7.25 1.38
C ILE A 34 -0.77 7.12 2.33
N ALA A 35 -1.97 7.46 1.86
CA ALA A 35 -3.22 7.16 2.56
C ALA A 35 -3.94 6.01 1.86
N THR A 36 -4.33 4.98 2.60
CA THR A 36 -5.01 3.80 2.05
C THR A 36 -6.05 3.23 3.01
N THR A 37 -7.13 2.69 2.47
CA THR A 37 -8.12 1.90 3.22
C THR A 37 -7.77 0.42 3.27
N ARG A 38 -6.76 -0.02 2.48
CA ARG A 38 -6.35 -1.43 2.34
C ARG A 38 -4.86 -1.61 2.61
N PRO A 39 -4.41 -1.42 3.87
CA PRO A 39 -2.99 -1.54 4.24
C PRO A 39 -2.44 -2.95 4.03
N GLU A 40 -3.30 -3.98 4.08
CA GLU A 40 -2.93 -5.38 3.88
C GLU A 40 -2.35 -5.66 2.49
N THR A 41 -2.70 -4.86 1.47
CA THR A 41 -2.18 -5.05 0.11
C THR A 41 -0.81 -4.42 -0.11
N MET A 42 -0.27 -3.69 0.86
CA MET A 42 1.00 -2.94 0.76
C MET A 42 2.17 -3.82 0.31
N LEU A 43 2.25 -5.05 0.78
CA LEU A 43 3.33 -5.97 0.41
C LEU A 43 3.33 -6.34 -1.09
N GLY A 44 2.22 -6.12 -1.79
CA GLY A 44 2.09 -6.26 -3.24
C GLY A 44 2.35 -4.98 -4.03
N ASP A 45 2.69 -3.87 -3.37
CA ASP A 45 2.94 -2.61 -4.07
C ASP A 45 4.15 -2.69 -5.00
N THR A 46 4.01 -2.08 -6.16
CA THR A 46 5.03 -2.08 -7.20
C THR A 46 5.44 -0.69 -7.66
N ALA A 47 4.68 0.33 -7.29
CA ALA A 47 5.03 1.75 -7.45
C ALA A 47 4.28 2.63 -6.45
N VAL A 48 4.72 3.88 -6.36
CA VAL A 48 3.95 5.00 -5.82
C VAL A 48 3.68 5.97 -6.96
N ALA A 49 2.41 6.32 -7.20
CA ALA A 49 2.01 7.30 -8.20
C ALA A 49 1.83 8.67 -7.57
N VAL A 50 2.26 9.71 -8.28
CA VAL A 50 2.07 11.12 -7.92
C VAL A 50 1.62 11.91 -9.16
N HIS A 51 0.90 12.99 -8.96
CA HIS A 51 0.53 13.87 -10.05
C HIS A 51 1.75 14.71 -10.50
N PRO A 52 2.07 14.80 -11.79
CA PRO A 52 3.25 15.51 -12.27
C PRO A 52 3.23 17.02 -12.00
N GLU A 53 2.05 17.61 -11.80
CA GLU A 53 1.88 19.02 -11.49
C GLU A 53 1.75 19.29 -9.98
N ASP A 54 1.77 18.25 -9.14
CA ASP A 54 1.78 18.44 -7.68
C ASP A 54 3.15 18.87 -7.19
N GLY A 55 3.30 20.15 -6.88
CA GLY A 55 4.56 20.73 -6.40
C GLY A 55 5.12 20.09 -5.12
N ARG A 56 4.29 19.35 -4.37
CA ARG A 56 4.72 18.62 -3.16
C ARG A 56 5.59 17.43 -3.53
N HIS A 57 5.27 16.73 -4.62
CA HIS A 57 5.80 15.41 -4.96
C HIS A 57 6.44 15.32 -6.35
N ALA A 58 6.17 16.26 -7.27
CA ALA A 58 6.66 16.22 -8.65
C ALA A 58 8.20 16.05 -8.75
N HIS A 59 8.95 16.64 -7.80
CA HIS A 59 10.41 16.54 -7.75
C HIS A 59 10.92 15.13 -7.40
N LEU A 60 10.05 14.23 -6.92
CA LEU A 60 10.38 12.86 -6.55
C LEU A 60 10.14 11.87 -7.70
N ILE A 61 9.55 12.31 -8.82
CA ILE A 61 9.27 11.43 -9.97
C ILE A 61 10.59 10.86 -10.52
N GLY A 62 10.63 9.53 -10.66
CA GLY A 62 11.82 8.79 -11.08
C GLY A 62 12.72 8.34 -9.92
N GLU A 63 12.53 8.89 -8.73
CA GLU A 63 13.17 8.38 -7.52
C GLU A 63 12.55 7.05 -7.07
N ARG A 64 13.14 6.43 -6.06
CA ARG A 64 12.63 5.17 -5.49
C ARG A 64 12.38 5.34 -3.99
N VAL A 65 11.38 4.62 -3.51
CA VAL A 65 11.09 4.49 -2.07
C VAL A 65 11.35 3.06 -1.61
N LYS A 66 11.68 2.91 -0.34
CA LYS A 66 11.70 1.62 0.33
C LYS A 66 10.27 1.20 0.64
N LEU A 67 9.89 0.01 0.22
CA LEU A 67 8.61 -0.56 0.61
C LEU A 67 8.68 -0.98 2.08
N PRO A 68 7.83 -0.43 2.95
CA PRO A 68 7.86 -0.77 4.36
C PRO A 68 7.79 -2.27 4.62
N LEU A 69 8.44 -2.73 5.67
CA LEU A 69 8.53 -4.15 6.09
C LEU A 69 9.22 -5.09 5.09
N THR A 70 9.82 -4.58 4.02
CA THR A 70 10.53 -5.40 3.01
C THR A 70 11.87 -4.80 2.67
N ASP A 71 12.75 -5.59 2.01
CA ASP A 71 14.00 -5.09 1.43
C ASP A 71 13.82 -4.52 0.02
N ARG A 72 12.59 -4.52 -0.49
CA ARG A 72 12.28 -4.03 -1.83
C ARG A 72 12.27 -2.51 -1.89
N THR A 73 12.67 -1.99 -3.04
CA THR A 73 12.43 -0.60 -3.41
C THR A 73 11.52 -0.55 -4.63
N ILE A 74 10.60 0.41 -4.65
CA ILE A 74 9.64 0.62 -5.72
C ILE A 74 9.79 2.04 -6.29
N PRO A 75 9.54 2.26 -7.60
CA PRO A 75 9.67 3.58 -8.22
C PRO A 75 8.54 4.52 -7.83
N ILE A 76 8.83 5.82 -7.88
CA ILE A 76 7.81 6.87 -7.89
C ILE A 76 7.53 7.21 -9.36
N ILE A 77 6.28 7.06 -9.79
CA ILE A 77 5.84 7.29 -11.17
C ILE A 77 4.90 8.50 -11.25
N ALA A 78 4.84 9.11 -12.43
CA ALA A 78 3.88 10.17 -12.73
C ALA A 78 2.61 9.57 -13.34
N ASP A 79 1.46 9.86 -12.76
CA ASP A 79 0.17 9.49 -13.36
C ASP A 79 -0.91 10.53 -13.06
N THR A 80 -1.61 10.98 -14.12
CA THR A 80 -2.66 12.00 -14.05
C THR A 80 -4.07 11.39 -13.95
N GLU A 81 -4.21 10.11 -14.22
CA GLU A 81 -5.51 9.42 -14.23
C GLU A 81 -5.81 8.81 -12.86
N LEU A 82 -4.76 8.31 -12.18
CA LEU A 82 -4.90 7.67 -10.88
C LEU A 82 -4.86 8.69 -9.73
N VAL A 83 -4.07 9.77 -9.87
CA VAL A 83 -3.78 10.68 -8.78
C VAL A 83 -4.51 12.01 -8.93
N ASP A 84 -5.41 12.30 -7.99
CA ASP A 84 -5.95 13.64 -7.78
C ASP A 84 -5.07 14.37 -6.75
N PRO A 85 -4.37 15.46 -7.15
CA PRO A 85 -3.50 16.18 -6.22
C PRO A 85 -4.27 16.89 -5.08
N GLU A 86 -5.55 17.15 -5.26
CA GLU A 86 -6.40 17.78 -4.24
C GLU A 86 -6.93 16.76 -3.22
N PHE A 87 -6.79 15.46 -3.49
CA PHE A 87 -7.30 14.41 -2.61
C PHE A 87 -6.20 13.75 -1.78
N GLY A 88 -6.45 13.60 -0.48
CA GLY A 88 -5.59 12.88 0.46
C GLY A 88 -4.17 13.44 0.55
N THR A 89 -3.18 12.55 0.44
CA THR A 89 -1.77 12.92 0.51
C THR A 89 -1.19 13.39 -0.84
N GLY A 90 -1.94 13.27 -1.93
CA GLY A 90 -1.45 13.51 -3.30
C GLY A 90 -0.50 12.41 -3.80
N ALA A 91 -0.41 11.30 -3.08
CA ALA A 91 0.38 10.13 -3.47
C ALA A 91 -0.41 8.85 -3.23
N VAL A 92 -0.41 7.97 -4.21
CA VAL A 92 -1.19 6.72 -4.23
C VAL A 92 -0.26 5.53 -4.40
N LYS A 93 -0.43 4.49 -3.58
CA LYS A 93 0.24 3.21 -3.79
C LYS A 93 -0.35 2.50 -5.01
N VAL A 94 0.46 1.79 -5.76
CA VAL A 94 0.03 1.03 -6.93
C VAL A 94 0.25 -0.46 -6.70
N THR A 95 -0.85 -1.21 -6.62
CA THR A 95 -0.87 -2.65 -6.33
C THR A 95 -1.61 -3.40 -7.45
N PRO A 96 -1.00 -3.61 -8.61
CA PRO A 96 -1.70 -4.07 -9.82
C PRO A 96 -2.39 -5.43 -9.69
N ALA A 97 -1.92 -6.29 -8.77
CA ALA A 97 -2.52 -7.61 -8.56
C ALA A 97 -3.77 -7.60 -7.67
N HIS A 98 -4.07 -6.49 -6.98
CA HIS A 98 -5.10 -6.43 -5.94
C HIS A 98 -6.09 -5.28 -6.08
N ASP A 99 -5.97 -4.45 -7.12
CA ASP A 99 -6.88 -3.37 -7.44
C ASP A 99 -7.03 -3.22 -8.95
N PHE A 100 -8.27 -3.02 -9.41
CA PHE A 100 -8.56 -2.94 -10.85
C PHE A 100 -7.99 -1.68 -11.51
N ASN A 101 -8.07 -0.52 -10.83
CA ASN A 101 -7.51 0.72 -11.37
C ASN A 101 -5.98 0.64 -11.39
N ASP A 102 -5.38 0.09 -10.34
CA ASP A 102 -3.95 -0.14 -10.26
C ASP A 102 -3.46 -1.13 -11.32
N PHE A 103 -4.29 -2.12 -11.71
CA PHE A 103 -3.98 -3.04 -12.80
C PHE A 103 -3.84 -2.31 -14.13
N ILE A 104 -4.74 -1.37 -14.44
CA ILE A 104 -4.68 -0.56 -15.66
C ILE A 104 -3.40 0.28 -15.67
N ILE A 105 -3.11 0.97 -14.58
CA ILE A 105 -1.91 1.79 -14.42
C ILE A 105 -0.65 0.93 -14.44
N GLY A 106 -0.69 -0.22 -13.79
CA GLY A 106 0.40 -1.19 -13.80
C GLY A 106 0.79 -1.62 -15.22
N ASN A 107 -0.19 -1.92 -16.06
CA ASN A 107 0.04 -2.25 -17.45
C ASN A 107 0.59 -1.06 -18.27
N LYS A 108 0.05 0.14 -18.07
CA LYS A 108 0.52 1.39 -18.70
C LYS A 108 2.00 1.67 -18.40
N HIS A 109 2.43 1.41 -17.17
CA HIS A 109 3.79 1.66 -16.70
C HIS A 109 4.70 0.41 -16.69
N ASN A 110 4.23 -0.73 -17.23
CA ASN A 110 4.95 -2.02 -17.25
C ASN A 110 5.39 -2.47 -15.85
N LEU A 111 4.55 -2.27 -14.83
CA LEU A 111 4.82 -2.68 -13.46
C LEU A 111 4.56 -4.18 -13.26
N PRO A 112 5.33 -4.87 -12.41
CA PRO A 112 5.06 -6.26 -12.09
C PRO A 112 3.74 -6.42 -11.32
N GLN A 113 3.08 -7.56 -11.49
CA GLN A 113 1.90 -7.96 -10.74
C GLN A 113 2.32 -8.98 -9.69
N ILE A 114 2.35 -8.56 -8.42
CA ILE A 114 2.75 -9.42 -7.30
C ILE A 114 1.49 -9.83 -6.54
N VAL A 115 1.07 -11.07 -6.75
CA VAL A 115 -0.11 -11.65 -6.06
C VAL A 115 0.33 -12.12 -4.68
N ILE A 116 -0.10 -11.41 -3.63
CA ILE A 116 0.27 -11.68 -2.24
C ILE A 116 -0.84 -12.35 -1.42
N MET A 117 -2.00 -12.58 -2.02
CA MET A 117 -3.14 -13.26 -1.38
C MET A 117 -3.66 -14.35 -2.30
N ASP A 118 -4.13 -15.44 -1.72
CA ASP A 118 -4.85 -16.51 -2.42
C ASP A 118 -6.34 -16.18 -2.62
N GLU A 119 -7.10 -17.14 -3.18
CA GLU A 119 -8.53 -17.00 -3.47
C GLU A 119 -9.39 -16.89 -2.19
N ASP A 120 -8.87 -17.32 -1.05
CA ASP A 120 -9.52 -17.21 0.26
C ASP A 120 -9.14 -15.91 0.99
N GLY A 121 -8.32 -15.05 0.37
CA GLY A 121 -7.83 -13.80 0.94
C GLY A 121 -6.72 -13.98 1.98
N MET A 122 -6.13 -15.17 2.04
CA MET A 122 -4.99 -15.45 2.92
C MET A 122 -3.69 -15.04 2.25
N MET A 123 -2.76 -14.48 3.04
CA MET A 123 -1.43 -14.12 2.55
C MET A 123 -0.66 -15.37 2.11
N ASN A 124 -0.03 -15.29 0.94
CA ASN A 124 0.82 -16.35 0.39
C ASN A 124 2.32 -16.02 0.56
N ASP A 125 3.18 -16.91 0.06
CA ASP A 125 4.65 -16.78 0.20
C ASP A 125 5.24 -15.56 -0.54
N ALA A 126 4.52 -14.96 -1.48
CA ALA A 126 4.96 -13.73 -2.15
C ALA A 126 4.81 -12.48 -1.28
N ALA A 127 4.07 -12.56 -0.17
CA ALA A 127 4.00 -11.54 0.86
C ALA A 127 5.25 -11.57 1.78
N GLU A 128 6.43 -11.40 1.19
CA GLU A 128 7.69 -11.44 1.91
C GLU A 128 7.88 -10.21 2.79
N VAL A 129 8.28 -10.45 4.04
CA VAL A 129 8.63 -9.43 5.02
C VAL A 129 10.08 -9.63 5.45
N GLY A 130 10.87 -8.56 5.37
CA GLY A 130 12.24 -8.55 5.90
C GLY A 130 12.22 -8.60 7.44
N ARG A 131 13.12 -9.38 8.03
CA ARG A 131 13.34 -9.42 9.48
C ARG A 131 14.62 -8.70 9.85
N ALA A 132 14.69 -8.23 11.09
CA ALA A 132 15.88 -7.54 11.62
C ALA A 132 17.17 -8.40 11.58
N ASP A 133 17.05 -9.73 11.47
CA ASP A 133 18.17 -10.67 11.32
C ASP A 133 18.61 -10.91 9.86
N GLY A 134 17.99 -10.19 8.89
CA GLY A 134 18.25 -10.33 7.45
C GLY A 134 17.55 -11.52 6.79
N SER A 135 16.72 -12.28 7.52
CA SER A 135 15.87 -13.32 6.94
C SER A 135 14.53 -12.75 6.46
N THR A 136 13.90 -13.39 5.49
CA THR A 136 12.53 -13.06 5.05
C THR A 136 11.51 -14.02 5.69
N GLY A 137 10.28 -13.55 5.95
CA GLY A 137 9.25 -14.42 6.51
C GLY A 137 7.88 -13.78 6.68
N LEU A 138 6.87 -14.63 6.71
CA LEU A 138 5.43 -14.31 6.80
C LEU A 138 4.94 -13.67 8.12
N LEU A 139 5.76 -13.62 9.16
CA LEU A 139 5.28 -13.33 10.53
C LEU A 139 4.68 -11.92 10.75
N ALA A 140 5.21 -10.91 10.08
CA ALA A 140 4.68 -9.55 10.23
C ALA A 140 3.32 -9.37 9.54
N THR A 141 3.03 -10.13 8.52
CA THR A 141 1.75 -10.13 7.79
C THR A 141 0.61 -10.64 8.65
N MET A 142 0.86 -11.68 9.46
CA MET A 142 -0.12 -12.15 10.44
C MET A 142 -0.37 -11.10 11.54
N GLN A 143 0.65 -10.32 11.93
CA GLN A 143 0.49 -9.24 12.90
C GLN A 143 -0.26 -8.05 12.31
N LEU A 144 -0.04 -7.69 11.06
CA LEU A 144 -0.78 -6.64 10.37
C LEU A 144 -2.26 -7.01 10.21
N ASN A 145 -2.55 -8.24 9.78
CA ASN A 145 -3.92 -8.78 9.70
C ASN A 145 -4.60 -8.87 11.08
N LEU A 146 -3.87 -9.30 12.12
CA LEU A 146 -4.39 -9.35 13.48
C LEU A 146 -4.61 -7.96 14.08
N ALA A 147 -3.79 -6.99 13.76
CA ALA A 147 -3.96 -5.61 14.21
C ALA A 147 -5.16 -4.94 13.53
N THR A 148 -5.36 -5.16 12.22
CA THR A 148 -6.52 -4.66 11.49
C THR A 148 -7.83 -5.32 11.93
N GLN A 149 -7.81 -6.63 12.21
CA GLN A 149 -9.01 -7.36 12.66
C GLN A 149 -9.34 -7.17 14.15
N ARG A 150 -8.35 -6.93 15.01
CA ARG A 150 -8.56 -6.87 16.47
C ARG A 150 -8.63 -5.48 17.06
N GLY A 151 -8.38 -4.42 16.26
CA GLY A 151 -8.44 -3.03 16.76
C GLY A 151 -7.57 -2.77 17.99
N GLN A 152 -6.52 -3.53 18.21
CA GLN A 152 -5.59 -3.32 19.31
C GLN A 152 -4.64 -2.17 19.00
N PHE A 153 -5.11 -0.96 19.29
CA PHE A 153 -4.33 0.26 19.22
C PHE A 153 -3.60 0.48 20.56
N LEU A 154 -2.29 0.59 20.47
CA LEU A 154 -1.51 1.21 21.57
C LEU A 154 -1.81 2.72 21.52
N GLY A 155 -2.57 3.20 22.48
CA GLY A 155 -3.12 4.54 22.69
C GLY A 155 -2.62 5.63 21.73
N GLN A 156 -3.56 6.38 21.14
CA GLN A 156 -3.39 7.47 20.20
C GLN A 156 -3.10 7.10 18.74
N ASN A 157 -4.00 6.36 18.06
CA ASN A 157 -4.05 6.23 16.59
C ASN A 157 -2.72 5.90 15.87
N PHE A 158 -1.80 5.18 16.50
CA PHE A 158 -0.54 4.75 15.91
C PHE A 158 -0.31 3.26 16.11
N LEU A 159 0.10 2.57 15.07
CA LEU A 159 0.60 1.20 15.10
C LEU A 159 2.11 1.25 14.87
N LEU A 160 2.89 0.78 15.83
CA LEU A 160 4.33 0.58 15.65
C LEU A 160 4.55 -0.89 15.22
N VAL A 161 5.06 -1.08 14.03
CA VAL A 161 5.48 -2.39 13.53
C VAL A 161 6.95 -2.26 13.13
N ASP A 162 7.85 -2.89 13.86
CA ASP A 162 9.29 -2.93 13.60
C ASP A 162 9.90 -1.57 13.20
N ASP A 163 9.75 -0.53 14.05
CA ASP A 163 10.17 0.85 13.82
C ASP A 163 9.36 1.63 12.75
N PHE A 164 8.31 1.06 12.20
CA PHE A 164 7.39 1.78 11.31
C PHE A 164 6.16 2.29 12.05
N LEU A 165 5.95 3.61 11.95
CA LEU A 165 4.80 4.28 12.53
C LEU A 165 3.68 4.37 11.49
N VAL A 166 2.59 3.66 11.71
CA VAL A 166 1.36 3.75 10.92
C VAL A 166 0.33 4.55 11.70
N ARG A 167 -0.12 5.66 11.15
CA ARG A 167 -1.19 6.47 11.76
C ARG A 167 -2.55 6.05 11.21
N VAL A 168 -3.49 5.83 12.10
CA VAL A 168 -4.90 5.57 11.78
C VAL A 168 -5.69 6.82 12.12
N LEU A 169 -6.48 7.32 11.19
CA LEU A 169 -7.39 8.47 11.35
C LEU A 169 -8.82 8.00 11.57
#